data_25e1fe069dde9ef7f1fb8ac4e5951adc
#
_entry.id   25e1fe069dde9ef7f1fb8ac4e5951adc
#
_cell.length_a   1.000
_cell.length_b   1.000
_cell.length_c   1.000
_cell.angle_alpha   90.00
_cell.angle_beta   90.00
_cell.angle_gamma   90.00
#
_symmetry.space_group_name_H-M   'P 1'
#
loop_
_entity.id
_entity.type
_entity.pdbx_description
1 polymer ?
#
loop_
_entity_poly.entity_id
_entity_poly.type
_entity_poly.pdbx_seq_one_letter_code
_entity_poly.pdbx_strand_id
1 'polypeptide(L)'
;MARVILGMCIALGLAAPLAAEEFQPVRERDAFLGLIEGRELRQGLLGIRLQVLPDGRIEGEAVRWPVTGRWSWQDGYFCREMDWSGYPIEYNCQLVEARNGRDLRFTVDRGAGDSATFRLR
;
A
#
# COMPACT_ATOMS: atom_id res chain seq x y z
N MET A 1 13.82 1.32 66.92
CA MET A 1 13.71 2.32 65.88
C MET A 1 13.68 1.61 64.53
N ALA A 2 12.52 1.51 63.92
CA ALA A 2 12.40 0.90 62.60
C ALA A 2 12.76 1.93 61.54
N ARG A 3 13.79 1.69 60.75
CA ARG A 3 14.06 2.47 59.55
C ARG A 3 13.26 1.90 58.41
N VAL A 4 12.26 2.64 58.00
CA VAL A 4 11.55 2.33 56.77
C VAL A 4 12.41 2.82 55.60
N ILE A 5 13.02 1.90 54.91
CA ILE A 5 13.67 2.21 53.62
C ILE A 5 12.57 2.18 52.59
N LEU A 6 12.12 3.37 52.17
CA LEU A 6 11.23 3.50 51.05
C LEU A 6 12.02 3.16 49.79
N GLY A 7 11.93 1.92 49.37
CA GLY A 7 12.45 1.52 48.07
C GLY A 7 11.68 2.22 46.97
N MET A 8 12.31 3.23 46.40
CA MET A 8 11.78 3.88 45.21
C MET A 8 11.97 2.93 44.02
N CYS A 9 10.94 2.14 43.69
CA CYS A 9 10.90 1.39 42.45
C CYS A 9 10.76 2.40 41.32
N ILE A 10 11.88 2.79 40.72
CA ILE A 10 11.88 3.45 39.43
C ILE A 10 11.45 2.38 38.43
N ALA A 11 10.18 2.38 38.08
CA ALA A 11 9.70 1.65 36.92
C ALA A 11 10.31 2.35 35.71
N LEU A 12 11.44 1.85 35.23
CA LEU A 12 11.92 2.18 33.89
C LEU A 12 10.89 1.64 32.92
N GLY A 13 9.96 2.51 32.53
CA GLY A 13 9.09 2.25 31.40
C GLY A 13 10.00 2.04 30.19
N LEU A 14 10.18 0.79 29.78
CA LEU A 14 10.73 0.47 28.48
C LEU A 14 9.72 1.00 27.45
N ALA A 15 9.97 2.23 26.96
CA ALA A 15 9.34 2.67 25.75
C ALA A 15 9.77 1.66 24.68
N ALA A 16 8.84 0.81 24.23
CA ALA A 16 9.08 -0.02 23.06
C ALA A 16 9.51 0.92 21.93
N PRO A 17 10.65 0.67 21.26
CA PRO A 17 11.00 1.45 20.09
C PRO A 17 9.78 1.41 19.17
N LEU A 18 9.35 2.58 18.68
CA LEU A 18 8.39 2.65 17.58
C LEU A 18 9.07 1.96 16.40
N ALA A 19 8.85 0.65 16.29
CA ALA A 19 9.24 -0.08 15.11
C ALA A 19 8.56 0.63 13.94
N ALA A 20 9.33 0.97 12.90
CA ALA A 20 8.75 1.41 11.65
C ALA A 20 7.61 0.44 11.33
N GLU A 21 6.41 0.97 11.12
CA GLU A 21 5.28 0.11 10.79
C GLU A 21 5.64 -0.79 9.62
N GLU A 22 5.37 -2.06 9.81
CA GLU A 22 5.54 -3.04 8.74
C GLU A 22 4.35 -2.98 7.79
N PHE A 23 4.56 -3.45 6.57
CA PHE A 23 3.47 -3.64 5.63
C PHE A 23 2.46 -4.66 6.18
N GLN A 24 1.19 -4.30 6.12
CA GLN A 24 0.08 -5.15 6.53
C GLN A 24 -0.82 -5.47 5.35
N PRO A 25 -1.28 -6.72 5.20
CA PRO A 25 -2.18 -7.08 4.11
C PRO A 25 -3.48 -6.27 4.16
N VAL A 26 -3.92 -5.83 2.99
CA VAL A 26 -5.23 -5.21 2.76
C VAL A 26 -6.05 -6.23 1.99
N ARG A 27 -7.00 -6.88 2.67
CA ARG A 27 -7.77 -7.99 2.07
C ARG A 27 -9.19 -7.60 1.68
N GLU A 28 -9.69 -6.51 2.25
CA GLU A 28 -11.06 -6.06 2.01
C GLU A 28 -11.10 -4.92 1.00
N ARG A 29 -12.04 -5.01 0.05
CA ARG A 29 -12.23 -3.99 -0.98
C ARG A 29 -12.48 -2.60 -0.39
N ASP A 30 -13.34 -2.51 0.63
CA ASP A 30 -13.68 -1.22 1.23
C ASP A 30 -12.51 -0.60 1.97
N ALA A 31 -11.65 -1.39 2.59
CA ALA A 31 -10.42 -0.93 3.21
C ALA A 31 -9.45 -0.36 2.16
N PHE A 32 -9.31 -1.04 1.02
CA PHE A 32 -8.51 -0.56 -0.10
C PHE A 32 -9.05 0.77 -0.65
N LEU A 33 -10.36 0.86 -0.90
CA LEU A 33 -10.99 2.08 -1.39
C LEU A 33 -10.80 3.25 -0.43
N GLY A 34 -10.88 3.00 0.87
CA GLY A 34 -10.64 4.03 1.89
C GLY A 34 -9.23 4.58 1.88
N LEU A 35 -8.25 3.76 1.50
CA LEU A 35 -6.86 4.20 1.40
C LEU A 35 -6.61 5.06 0.16
N ILE A 36 -7.20 4.72 -0.97
CA ILE A 36 -6.90 5.38 -2.26
C ILE A 36 -7.83 6.56 -2.58
N GLU A 37 -8.93 6.72 -1.84
CA GLU A 37 -9.92 7.75 -2.12
C GLU A 37 -9.31 9.15 -2.17
N GLY A 38 -9.49 9.82 -3.31
CA GLY A 38 -8.98 11.17 -3.54
C GLY A 38 -7.46 11.27 -3.63
N ARG A 39 -6.77 10.16 -3.79
CA ARG A 39 -5.31 10.11 -3.84
C ARG A 39 -4.80 9.50 -5.14
N GLU A 40 -3.56 9.83 -5.44
CA GLU A 40 -2.80 9.20 -6.53
C GLU A 40 -1.77 8.22 -5.96
N LEU A 41 -1.52 7.13 -6.70
CA LEU A 41 -0.38 6.27 -6.48
C LEU A 41 0.81 6.84 -7.23
N ARG A 42 1.89 7.14 -6.51
CA ARG A 42 3.09 7.74 -7.10
C ARG A 42 4.33 6.88 -6.85
N GLN A 43 5.15 6.76 -7.87
CA GLN A 43 6.48 6.21 -7.77
C GLN A 43 7.44 7.14 -8.52
N GLY A 44 8.26 7.88 -7.75
CA GLY A 44 9.09 8.96 -8.29
C GLY A 44 10.19 8.49 -9.24
N LEU A 45 10.78 7.31 -8.97
CA LEU A 45 11.89 6.78 -9.77
C LEU A 45 11.54 6.58 -11.25
N LEU A 46 10.32 6.08 -11.53
CA LEU A 46 9.83 5.83 -12.88
C LEU A 46 8.82 6.89 -13.36
N GLY A 47 8.61 7.94 -12.60
CA GLY A 47 7.63 8.97 -12.95
C GLY A 47 6.22 8.42 -13.09
N ILE A 48 5.84 7.47 -12.25
CA ILE A 48 4.51 6.86 -12.30
C ILE A 48 3.53 7.64 -11.43
N ARG A 49 2.39 7.96 -12.01
CA ARG A 49 1.25 8.60 -11.33
C ARG A 49 -0.01 7.92 -11.81
N LEU A 50 -0.67 7.19 -10.92
CA LEU A 50 -1.88 6.44 -11.25
C LEU A 50 -3.02 6.85 -10.34
N GLN A 51 -4.20 6.96 -10.92
CA GLN A 51 -5.47 7.07 -10.22
C GLN A 51 -6.23 5.75 -10.38
N VAL A 52 -6.51 5.12 -9.25
CA VAL A 52 -7.35 3.92 -9.20
C VAL A 52 -8.72 4.38 -8.73
N LEU A 53 -9.69 4.34 -9.65
CA LEU A 53 -11.00 4.93 -9.43
C LEU A 53 -12.02 3.90 -8.92
N PRO A 54 -12.97 4.31 -8.07
CA PRO A 54 -13.96 3.39 -7.51
C PRO A 54 -14.84 2.67 -8.54
N ASP A 55 -14.98 3.25 -9.72
CA ASP A 55 -15.78 2.67 -10.83
C ASP A 55 -15.05 1.56 -11.61
N GLY A 56 -13.83 1.21 -11.22
CA GLY A 56 -13.06 0.15 -11.85
C GLY A 56 -12.07 0.64 -12.92
N ARG A 57 -11.96 1.96 -13.15
CA ARG A 57 -10.98 2.51 -14.10
C ARG A 57 -9.64 2.77 -13.41
N ILE A 58 -8.58 2.64 -14.19
CA ILE A 58 -7.23 3.11 -13.86
C ILE A 58 -6.83 4.11 -14.91
N GLU A 59 -6.35 5.27 -14.48
CA GLU A 59 -5.89 6.34 -15.36
C GLU A 59 -4.61 6.94 -14.81
N GLY A 60 -3.74 7.41 -15.67
CA GLY A 60 -2.54 8.11 -15.26
C GLY A 60 -1.46 8.12 -16.31
N GLU A 61 -0.22 8.15 -15.85
CA GLU A 61 0.95 8.18 -16.73
C GLU A 61 2.13 7.46 -16.06
N ALA A 62 3.00 6.92 -16.89
CA ALA A 62 4.29 6.38 -16.50
C ALA A 62 5.32 6.84 -17.53
N VAL A 63 6.45 7.37 -17.04
CA VAL A 63 7.53 7.90 -17.92
C VAL A 63 6.96 8.85 -19.00
N ARG A 64 5.99 9.71 -18.61
CA ARG A 64 5.28 10.69 -19.46
C ARG A 64 4.33 10.10 -20.51
N TRP A 65 4.12 8.78 -20.53
CA TRP A 65 3.20 8.15 -21.45
C TRP A 65 1.90 7.76 -20.74
N PRO A 66 0.73 7.97 -21.36
CA PRO A 66 -0.54 7.61 -20.76
C PRO A 66 -0.64 6.14 -20.39
N VAL A 67 -1.25 5.90 -19.24
CA VAL A 67 -1.65 4.57 -18.78
C VAL A 67 -3.15 4.57 -18.59
N THR A 68 -3.81 3.56 -19.13
CA THR A 68 -5.22 3.28 -18.90
C THR A 68 -5.40 1.84 -18.47
N GLY A 69 -6.47 1.56 -17.76
CA GLY A 69 -6.73 0.19 -17.35
C GLY A 69 -8.04 0.01 -16.61
N ARG A 70 -8.23 -1.23 -16.17
CA ARG A 70 -9.37 -1.63 -15.35
C ARG A 70 -8.93 -2.51 -14.21
N TRP A 71 -9.66 -2.41 -13.11
CA TRP A 71 -9.44 -3.24 -11.95
C TRP A 71 -10.74 -3.78 -11.37
N SER A 72 -10.61 -4.86 -10.64
CA SER A 72 -11.65 -5.43 -9.80
C SER A 72 -11.02 -6.01 -8.55
N TRP A 73 -11.83 -6.20 -7.51
CA TRP A 73 -11.39 -6.86 -6.28
C TRP A 73 -11.97 -8.26 -6.25
N GLN A 74 -11.10 -9.29 -6.21
CA GLN A 74 -11.52 -10.68 -6.25
C GLN A 74 -10.75 -11.49 -5.21
N ASP A 75 -11.46 -12.19 -4.34
CA ASP A 75 -10.89 -13.09 -3.34
C ASP A 75 -9.82 -12.43 -2.44
N GLY A 76 -9.97 -11.14 -2.17
CA GLY A 76 -9.02 -10.39 -1.37
C GLY A 76 -7.80 -9.87 -2.14
N TYR A 77 -7.86 -9.87 -3.48
CA TYR A 77 -6.78 -9.40 -4.36
C TYR A 77 -7.23 -8.28 -5.29
N PHE A 78 -6.28 -7.40 -5.59
CA PHE A 78 -6.42 -6.37 -6.61
C PHE A 78 -6.09 -6.96 -7.96
N CYS A 79 -7.11 -7.20 -8.79
CA CYS A 79 -6.95 -7.76 -10.12
C CYS A 79 -7.05 -6.66 -11.16
N ARG A 80 -6.06 -6.54 -12.04
CA ARG A 80 -6.00 -5.45 -13.00
C ARG A 80 -5.39 -5.85 -14.33
N GLU A 81 -5.78 -5.16 -15.37
CA GLU A 81 -5.10 -5.11 -16.66
C GLU A 81 -4.93 -3.65 -17.04
N MET A 82 -3.85 -3.33 -17.72
CA MET A 82 -3.53 -1.97 -18.13
C MET A 82 -2.97 -1.94 -19.54
N ASP A 83 -2.97 -0.74 -20.12
CA ASP A 83 -2.30 -0.43 -21.37
C ASP A 83 -1.43 0.81 -21.17
N TRP A 84 -0.16 0.67 -21.49
CA TRP A 84 0.79 1.77 -21.43
C TRP A 84 1.09 2.25 -22.86
N SER A 85 0.26 3.20 -23.33
CA SER A 85 0.40 3.79 -24.66
C SER A 85 0.56 2.78 -25.80
N GLY A 86 -0.29 1.74 -25.80
CA GLY A 86 -0.28 0.66 -26.77
C GLY A 86 0.54 -0.55 -26.36
N TYR A 87 1.26 -0.49 -25.24
CA TYR A 87 1.95 -1.63 -24.67
C TYR A 87 1.07 -2.30 -23.61
N PRO A 88 0.57 -3.52 -23.86
CA PRO A 88 -0.33 -4.17 -22.92
C PRO A 88 0.42 -4.64 -21.65
N ILE A 89 -0.19 -4.38 -20.50
CA ILE A 89 0.21 -4.93 -19.22
C ILE A 89 -0.87 -5.94 -18.83
N GLU A 90 -0.52 -7.21 -18.91
CA GLU A 90 -1.46 -8.29 -18.82
C GLU A 90 -2.21 -8.37 -17.49
N TYR A 91 -3.40 -8.94 -17.53
CA TYR A 91 -4.21 -9.20 -16.35
C TYR A 91 -3.43 -9.99 -15.30
N ASN A 92 -3.49 -9.50 -14.06
CA ASN A 92 -2.87 -10.17 -12.92
C ASN A 92 -3.60 -9.77 -11.64
N CYS A 93 -3.71 -10.70 -10.71
CA CYS A 93 -4.25 -10.45 -9.37
C CYS A 93 -3.11 -10.27 -8.38
N GLN A 94 -3.12 -9.18 -7.65
CA GLN A 94 -2.02 -8.76 -6.79
C GLN A 94 -2.41 -8.73 -5.32
N LEU A 95 -1.50 -9.18 -4.46
CA LEU A 95 -1.60 -8.92 -3.04
C LEU A 95 -1.32 -7.44 -2.79
N VAL A 96 -2.19 -6.79 -2.03
CA VAL A 96 -1.99 -5.40 -1.59
C VAL A 96 -1.60 -5.39 -0.13
N GLU A 97 -0.59 -4.61 0.20
CA GLU A 97 -0.17 -4.36 1.57
C GLU A 97 -0.01 -2.87 1.77
N ALA A 98 -0.34 -2.39 2.96
CA ALA A 98 -0.25 -0.98 3.31
C ALA A 98 0.66 -0.75 4.50
N ARG A 99 1.31 0.42 4.52
CA ARG A 99 2.14 0.87 5.62
C ARG A 99 1.87 2.35 5.92
N ASN A 100 1.60 2.66 7.18
CA ASN A 100 1.36 4.04 7.67
C ASN A 100 0.24 4.79 6.91
N GLY A 101 -0.66 4.10 6.23
CA GLY A 101 -1.69 4.76 5.41
C GLY A 101 -1.14 5.59 4.25
N ARG A 102 0.14 5.46 3.90
CA ARG A 102 0.83 6.24 2.88
C ARG A 102 1.54 5.43 1.82
N ASP A 103 1.97 4.23 2.15
CA ASP A 103 2.66 3.35 1.22
C ASP A 103 1.80 2.14 0.91
N LEU A 104 1.65 1.85 -0.37
CA LEU A 104 1.02 0.63 -0.85
C LEU A 104 2.02 -0.20 -1.61
N ARG A 105 2.07 -1.48 -1.30
CA ARG A 105 2.86 -2.46 -2.03
C ARG A 105 1.94 -3.45 -2.74
N PHE A 106 2.15 -3.59 -4.02
CA PHE A 106 1.44 -4.56 -4.87
C PHE A 106 2.40 -5.65 -5.26
N THR A 107 2.04 -6.89 -4.98
CA THR A 107 2.86 -8.06 -5.33
C THR A 107 2.08 -8.94 -6.30
N VAL A 108 2.59 -9.11 -7.50
CA VAL A 108 1.95 -9.91 -8.56
C VAL A 108 1.84 -11.39 -8.18
N ASP A 109 1.03 -12.13 -8.94
CA ASP A 109 0.80 -13.57 -8.74
C ASP A 109 0.31 -13.88 -7.33
N ARG A 110 -0.66 -13.08 -6.86
CA ARG A 110 -1.27 -13.22 -5.52
C ARG A 110 -0.25 -13.21 -4.39
N GLY A 111 0.83 -12.45 -4.55
CA GLY A 111 1.87 -12.31 -3.55
C GLY A 111 3.10 -13.19 -3.77
N ALA A 112 3.12 -14.02 -4.80
CA ALA A 112 4.23 -14.95 -5.08
C ALA A 112 5.31 -14.36 -6.02
N GLY A 113 5.02 -13.25 -6.70
CA GLY A 113 5.91 -12.65 -7.68
C GLY A 113 6.58 -11.37 -7.22
N ASP A 114 6.91 -10.52 -8.19
CA ASP A 114 7.59 -9.25 -7.93
C ASP A 114 6.68 -8.20 -7.31
N SER A 115 7.26 -7.32 -6.52
CA SER A 115 6.55 -6.24 -5.83
C SER A 115 6.90 -4.88 -6.39
N ALA A 116 5.92 -3.97 -6.35
CA ALA A 116 6.10 -2.56 -6.60
C ALA A 116 5.46 -1.77 -5.45
N THR A 117 6.17 -0.77 -4.94
CA THR A 117 5.70 0.09 -3.86
C THR A 117 5.43 1.49 -4.38
N PHE A 118 4.28 2.01 -4.00
CA PHE A 118 3.82 3.36 -4.36
C PHE A 118 3.55 4.16 -3.11
N ARG A 119 3.74 5.48 -3.23
CA ARG A 119 3.30 6.43 -2.22
C ARG A 119 1.93 6.98 -2.59
N LEU A 120 1.05 7.04 -1.61
CA LEU A 120 -0.23 7.73 -1.73
C LEU A 120 -0.04 9.24 -1.50
N ARG A 121 -0.53 10.04 -2.45
CA ARG A 121 -0.48 11.51 -2.42
C ARG A 121 -1.83 12.14 -2.65
#